data_a7c184b28c0cae0bf7b19c598a76aef9
#
_entry.id   a7c184b28c0cae0bf7b19c598a76aef9
#
_cell.length_a   1.000
_cell.length_b   1.000
_cell.length_c   1.000
_cell.angle_alpha   90.00
_cell.angle_beta   90.00
_cell.angle_gamma   90.00
#
_symmetry.space_group_name_H-M   'P 1'
#
loop_
_entity.id
_entity.type
_entity.pdbx_description
1 polymer ?
#
loop_
_entity_poly.entity_id
_entity_poly.type
_entity_poly.pdbx_seq_one_letter_code
_entity_poly.pdbx_strand_id
1 'polypeptide(L)'
;MKLDMETKNEEWVEVFKGLISVDNYRLKVLLTNLSDGQEIRLIGEQNRFKLSCIYYDEARVFSRELYLSAILDKEMFTKFEKNNFQNVIYEVKNSQLVRKLEYTSYYDLGTLHSRHYIIITQDSVVEILVSANSDLSISQY
;
A
#
# COMPACT_ATOMS: atom_id res chain seq x y z
N MET A 1 -8.00 21.27 19.46
CA MET A 1 -8.77 21.31 18.19
C MET A 1 -8.81 19.93 17.59
N LYS A 2 -9.98 19.47 17.27
CA LYS A 2 -10.13 18.16 16.68
C LYS A 2 -9.66 18.20 15.22
N LEU A 3 -8.80 17.29 14.84
CA LEU A 3 -8.35 17.21 13.46
C LEU A 3 -9.49 16.77 12.55
N ASP A 4 -9.54 17.39 11.38
CA ASP A 4 -10.58 17.14 10.40
C ASP A 4 -10.40 15.81 9.63
N MET A 5 -9.60 14.93 10.18
CA MET A 5 -9.31 13.62 9.55
C MET A 5 -10.49 12.68 9.57
N GLU A 6 -11.42 12.88 10.50
CA GLU A 6 -12.59 12.02 10.64
C GLU A 6 -13.71 12.39 9.68
N THR A 7 -13.67 13.56 9.07
CA THR A 7 -14.75 14.05 8.23
C THR A 7 -14.64 13.62 6.77
N LYS A 8 -13.48 13.08 6.38
CA LYS A 8 -13.26 12.59 5.02
C LYS A 8 -12.98 11.11 5.05
N ASN A 9 -13.81 10.36 4.36
CA ASN A 9 -13.63 8.93 4.26
C ASN A 9 -12.48 8.59 3.34
N GLU A 10 -11.69 7.62 3.74
CA GLU A 10 -10.69 7.04 2.86
C GLU A 10 -11.37 6.31 1.72
N GLU A 11 -10.77 6.41 0.55
CA GLU A 11 -11.22 5.68 -0.63
C GLU A 11 -10.08 4.82 -1.12
N TRP A 12 -10.34 3.53 -1.27
CA TRP A 12 -9.35 2.58 -1.76
C TRP A 12 -9.60 2.35 -3.24
N VAL A 13 -8.63 2.74 -4.05
CA VAL A 13 -8.69 2.63 -5.50
C VAL A 13 -7.73 1.54 -5.94
N GLU A 14 -8.24 0.56 -6.68
CA GLU A 14 -7.41 -0.48 -7.23
C GLU A 14 -6.48 0.11 -8.29
N VAL A 15 -5.18 -0.16 -8.15
CA VAL A 15 -4.16 0.32 -9.07
C VAL A 15 -3.49 -0.84 -9.79
N PHE A 16 -2.87 -0.53 -10.92
CA PHE A 16 -2.21 -1.53 -11.78
C PHE A 16 -3.18 -2.57 -12.36
N LYS A 17 -4.43 -2.20 -12.53
CA LYS A 17 -5.41 -3.06 -13.21
C LYS A 17 -4.90 -3.46 -14.59
N GLY A 18 -5.00 -4.74 -14.90
CA GLY A 18 -4.54 -5.26 -16.18
C GLY A 18 -3.03 -5.46 -16.28
N LEU A 19 -2.26 -4.93 -15.33
CA LEU A 19 -0.81 -5.12 -15.29
C LEU A 19 -0.41 -6.24 -14.34
N ILE A 20 -1.19 -6.48 -13.31
CA ILE A 20 -0.96 -7.59 -12.39
C ILE A 20 -2.05 -8.64 -12.59
N SER A 21 -1.65 -9.86 -12.88
CA SER A 21 -2.57 -10.98 -13.07
C SER A 21 -3.06 -11.50 -11.74
N VAL A 22 -4.26 -12.08 -11.73
CA VAL A 22 -4.78 -12.73 -10.53
C VAL A 22 -3.94 -13.97 -10.24
N ASP A 23 -3.45 -14.08 -9.01
CA ASP A 23 -2.63 -15.21 -8.57
C ASP A 23 -2.58 -15.19 -7.03
N ASN A 24 -2.04 -16.26 -6.44
CA ASN A 24 -1.84 -16.36 -5.01
C ASN A 24 -0.44 -15.85 -4.66
N TYR A 25 -0.30 -14.53 -4.56
CA TYR A 25 1.00 -13.92 -4.32
C TYR A 25 1.41 -14.02 -2.86
N ARG A 26 2.69 -14.23 -2.67
CA ARG A 26 3.34 -14.14 -1.37
C ARG A 26 4.41 -13.08 -1.43
N LEU A 27 4.62 -12.43 -0.29
CA LEU A 27 5.69 -11.44 -0.16
C LEU A 27 7.02 -12.19 -0.03
N LYS A 28 7.92 -11.98 -1.00
CA LYS A 28 9.23 -12.60 -0.95
C LYS A 28 10.30 -11.65 -0.41
N VAL A 29 10.30 -10.42 -0.89
CA VAL A 29 11.29 -9.43 -0.50
C VAL A 29 10.57 -8.13 -0.20
N LEU A 30 10.86 -7.56 0.95
CA LEU A 30 10.37 -6.25 1.33
C LEU A 30 11.53 -5.26 1.33
N LEU A 31 11.41 -4.25 0.48
CA LEU A 31 12.26 -3.07 0.48
C LEU A 31 13.77 -3.38 0.50
N THR A 32 14.22 -4.10 -0.51
CA THR A 32 15.65 -4.27 -0.73
C THR A 32 16.26 -2.95 -1.19
N ASN A 33 17.31 -2.50 -0.52
CA ASN A 33 18.05 -1.33 -0.93
C ASN A 33 18.86 -1.64 -2.19
N LEU A 34 18.48 -1.00 -3.27
CA LEU A 34 19.20 -1.07 -4.52
C LEU A 34 19.92 0.27 -4.75
N SER A 35 20.88 0.28 -5.64
CA SER A 35 21.62 1.51 -5.96
C SER A 35 20.70 2.62 -6.48
N ASP A 36 19.59 2.26 -7.09
CA ASP A 36 18.64 3.18 -7.73
C ASP A 36 17.23 3.12 -7.16
N GLY A 37 17.03 2.56 -5.96
CA GLY A 37 15.72 2.55 -5.33
C GLY A 37 15.45 1.40 -4.38
N GLN A 38 14.17 1.18 -4.12
CA GLN A 38 13.62 0.17 -3.22
C GLN A 38 12.73 -0.79 -4.01
N GLU A 39 12.70 -2.04 -3.60
CA GLU A 39 11.97 -3.07 -4.33
C GLU A 39 11.20 -3.98 -3.40
N ILE A 40 9.95 -4.27 -3.77
CA ILE A 40 9.09 -5.27 -3.13
C ILE A 40 8.82 -6.37 -4.15
N ARG A 41 9.10 -7.61 -3.81
CA ARG A 41 8.88 -8.74 -4.71
C ARG A 41 7.71 -9.59 -4.27
N LEU A 42 6.85 -9.88 -5.23
CA LEU A 42 5.67 -10.73 -5.05
C LEU A 42 5.82 -11.96 -5.92
N ILE A 43 5.70 -13.13 -5.32
CA ILE A 43 5.77 -14.41 -6.03
C ILE A 43 4.43 -15.11 -5.92
N GLY A 44 3.80 -15.35 -7.07
CA GLY A 44 2.61 -16.16 -7.21
C GLY A 44 2.95 -17.57 -7.67
N GLU A 45 1.93 -18.35 -7.92
CA GLU A 45 2.09 -19.71 -8.44
C GLU A 45 2.59 -19.71 -9.88
N GLN A 46 2.15 -18.73 -10.68
CA GLN A 46 2.50 -18.62 -12.10
C GLN A 46 3.16 -17.32 -12.46
N ASN A 47 3.00 -16.28 -11.66
CA ASN A 47 3.44 -14.93 -11.99
C ASN A 47 4.38 -14.40 -10.92
N ARG A 48 5.29 -13.53 -11.34
CA ARG A 48 6.20 -12.83 -10.44
C ARG A 48 6.21 -11.37 -10.80
N PHE A 49 6.00 -10.53 -9.81
CA PHE A 49 6.01 -9.09 -9.99
C PHE A 49 6.92 -8.43 -8.98
N LYS A 50 7.50 -7.33 -9.39
CA LYS A 50 8.20 -6.44 -8.47
C LYS A 50 7.60 -5.05 -8.54
N LEU A 51 7.49 -4.45 -7.38
CA LEU A 51 7.08 -3.08 -7.20
C LEU A 51 8.32 -2.29 -6.82
N SER A 52 8.53 -1.16 -7.47
CA SER A 52 9.73 -0.37 -7.25
C SER A 52 9.39 1.09 -7.01
N CYS A 53 10.13 1.72 -6.12
CA CYS A 53 10.06 3.17 -5.90
C CYS A 53 11.46 3.68 -5.57
N ILE A 54 11.68 4.98 -5.79
CA ILE A 54 12.99 5.58 -5.47
C ILE A 54 13.10 5.81 -3.97
N TYR A 55 12.08 6.43 -3.37
CA TYR A 55 12.05 6.72 -1.94
C TYR A 55 10.70 6.36 -1.35
N TYR A 56 10.72 5.91 -0.11
CA TYR A 56 9.51 5.74 0.69
C TYR A 56 9.69 6.47 2.03
N ASP A 57 8.58 6.92 2.60
CA ASP A 57 8.59 7.61 3.89
C ASP A 57 8.32 6.65 5.04
N GLU A 58 7.48 5.65 4.82
CA GLU A 58 7.15 4.65 5.84
C GLU A 58 6.71 3.37 5.16
N ALA A 59 7.03 2.23 5.79
CA ALA A 59 6.54 0.92 5.37
C ALA A 59 6.20 0.09 6.60
N ARG A 60 5.06 -0.58 6.56
CA ARG A 60 4.59 -1.46 7.63
C ARG A 60 4.18 -2.80 7.05
N VAL A 61 4.50 -3.87 7.76
CA VAL A 61 4.11 -5.23 7.36
C VAL A 61 3.26 -5.84 8.47
N PHE A 62 2.13 -6.39 8.08
CA PHE A 62 1.22 -7.07 8.98
C PHE A 62 0.99 -8.48 8.49
N SER A 63 0.72 -9.42 9.40
CA SER A 63 0.12 -10.67 8.96
C SER A 63 -1.25 -10.37 8.36
N ARG A 64 -1.63 -11.09 7.32
CA ARG A 64 -2.92 -10.87 6.68
C ARG A 64 -4.08 -11.06 7.66
N GLU A 65 -4.00 -12.09 8.49
CA GLU A 65 -5.04 -12.37 9.47
C GLU A 65 -5.23 -11.21 10.45
N LEU A 66 -4.15 -10.68 10.99
CA LEU A 66 -4.21 -9.54 11.89
C LEU A 66 -4.81 -8.32 11.20
N TYR A 67 -4.36 -8.03 10.00
CA TYR A 67 -4.80 -6.85 9.27
C TYR A 67 -6.29 -6.91 8.98
N LEU A 68 -6.77 -8.04 8.46
CA LEU A 68 -8.18 -8.19 8.08
C LEU A 68 -9.10 -8.23 9.29
N SER A 69 -8.65 -8.78 10.41
CA SER A 69 -9.51 -8.96 11.59
C SER A 69 -9.47 -7.80 12.57
N ALA A 70 -8.36 -7.07 12.66
CA ALA A 70 -8.16 -6.08 13.73
C ALA A 70 -7.86 -4.67 13.23
N ILE A 71 -7.31 -4.52 12.05
CA ILE A 71 -6.86 -3.21 11.55
C ILE A 71 -7.81 -2.66 10.50
N LEU A 72 -8.22 -3.50 9.56
CA LEU A 72 -9.14 -3.09 8.50
C LEU A 72 -10.52 -2.84 9.08
N ASP A 73 -11.16 -1.73 8.70
CA ASP A 73 -12.49 -1.47 9.17
C ASP A 73 -13.51 -2.42 8.52
N LYS A 74 -14.66 -2.53 9.17
CA LYS A 74 -15.67 -3.52 8.81
C LYS A 74 -16.26 -3.29 7.43
N GLU A 75 -16.41 -2.05 7.03
CA GLU A 75 -16.95 -1.70 5.71
C GLU A 75 -15.98 -2.13 4.61
N MET A 76 -14.71 -1.87 4.79
CA MET A 76 -13.68 -2.26 3.84
C MET A 76 -13.53 -3.78 3.77
N PHE A 77 -13.59 -4.45 4.92
CA PHE A 77 -13.59 -5.91 4.96
C PHE A 77 -14.71 -6.49 4.09
N THR A 78 -15.92 -5.94 4.19
CA THR A 78 -17.04 -6.39 3.40
C THR A 78 -16.81 -6.21 1.90
N LYS A 79 -16.19 -5.12 1.49
CA LYS A 79 -15.85 -4.89 0.09
C LYS A 79 -14.86 -5.92 -0.44
N PHE A 80 -13.82 -6.23 0.35
CA PHE A 80 -12.84 -7.25 -0.03
C PHE A 80 -13.46 -8.63 -0.11
N GLU A 81 -14.33 -8.96 0.83
CA GLU A 81 -15.00 -10.26 0.85
C GLU A 81 -15.84 -10.47 -0.41
N LYS A 82 -16.52 -9.44 -0.88
CA LYS A 82 -17.30 -9.51 -2.12
C LYS A 82 -16.45 -9.80 -3.35
N ASN A 83 -15.20 -9.36 -3.35
CA ASN A 83 -14.27 -9.58 -4.45
C ASN A 83 -13.41 -10.82 -4.24
N ASN A 84 -13.71 -11.64 -3.23
CA ASN A 84 -12.95 -12.83 -2.84
C ASN A 84 -11.47 -12.52 -2.59
N PHE A 85 -11.18 -11.28 -2.13
CA PHE A 85 -9.80 -10.82 -1.86
C PHE A 85 -8.85 -10.98 -3.06
N GLN A 86 -9.37 -10.84 -4.27
CA GLN A 86 -8.58 -11.04 -5.49
C GLN A 86 -7.70 -9.87 -5.87
N ASN A 87 -8.07 -8.68 -5.44
CA ASN A 87 -7.28 -7.49 -5.76
C ASN A 87 -6.06 -7.41 -4.86
N VAL A 88 -4.92 -7.09 -5.45
CA VAL A 88 -3.63 -7.15 -4.75
C VAL A 88 -3.17 -5.79 -4.27
N ILE A 89 -3.32 -4.76 -5.08
CA ILE A 89 -2.71 -3.46 -4.80
C ILE A 89 -3.75 -2.35 -4.87
N TYR A 90 -3.77 -1.52 -3.83
CA TYR A 90 -4.66 -0.37 -3.73
C TYR A 90 -3.88 0.89 -3.41
N GLU A 91 -4.37 2.00 -3.92
CA GLU A 91 -3.96 3.32 -3.43
C GLU A 91 -5.07 3.87 -2.55
N VAL A 92 -4.69 4.37 -1.37
CA VAL A 92 -5.65 4.95 -0.42
C VAL A 92 -5.73 6.44 -0.68
N LYS A 93 -6.85 6.90 -1.21
CA LYS A 93 -7.14 8.32 -1.38
C LYS A 93 -7.70 8.88 -0.08
N ASN A 94 -7.40 10.13 0.22
CA ASN A 94 -7.78 10.77 1.49
C ASN A 94 -7.23 10.01 2.70
N SER A 95 -6.01 9.51 2.57
CA SER A 95 -5.38 8.69 3.59
C SER A 95 -5.24 9.44 4.92
N GLN A 96 -5.79 8.86 5.98
CA GLN A 96 -5.64 9.40 7.32
C GLN A 96 -4.19 9.31 7.79
N LEU A 97 -3.49 8.25 7.41
CA LEU A 97 -2.08 8.07 7.75
C LEU A 97 -1.21 9.17 7.14
N VAL A 98 -1.43 9.49 5.87
CA VAL A 98 -0.70 10.58 5.21
C VAL A 98 -1.01 11.92 5.88
N ARG A 99 -2.27 12.21 6.15
CA ARG A 99 -2.65 13.47 6.81
C ARG A 99 -2.07 13.59 8.20
N LYS A 100 -2.03 12.48 8.95
CA LYS A 100 -1.42 12.45 10.26
C LYS A 100 0.08 12.74 10.17
N LEU A 101 0.76 12.14 9.19
CA LEU A 101 2.18 12.36 8.96
C LEU A 101 2.45 13.83 8.59
N GLU A 102 1.67 14.40 7.70
CA GLU A 102 1.78 15.81 7.32
C GLU A 102 1.57 16.74 8.51
N TYR A 103 0.59 16.43 9.35
CA TYR A 103 0.25 17.24 10.51
C TYR A 103 1.33 17.21 11.59
N THR A 104 1.98 16.06 11.78
CA THR A 104 2.96 15.87 12.86
C THR A 104 4.40 16.10 12.41
N SER A 105 4.64 16.32 11.12
CA SER A 105 5.98 16.50 10.58
C SER A 105 6.58 17.84 11.01
N TYR A 106 7.89 17.83 11.25
CA TYR A 106 8.67 19.05 11.48
C TYR A 106 9.11 19.73 10.18
N TYR A 107 8.87 19.08 9.05
CA TYR A 107 9.24 19.62 7.75
C TYR A 107 8.10 20.42 7.16
N ASP A 108 8.40 21.14 6.09
CA ASP A 108 7.39 21.88 5.36
C ASP A 108 6.34 20.92 4.82
N LEU A 109 5.12 21.03 5.32
CA LEU A 109 4.03 20.16 4.95
C LEU A 109 3.61 20.30 3.49
N GLY A 110 3.92 21.42 2.87
CA GLY A 110 3.64 21.62 1.45
C GLY A 110 4.42 20.70 0.53
N THR A 111 5.50 20.10 1.04
CA THR A 111 6.33 19.18 0.25
C THR A 111 6.07 17.73 0.54
N LEU A 112 5.26 17.40 1.55
CA LEU A 112 4.94 16.03 1.94
C LEU A 112 3.64 15.59 1.27
N HIS A 113 3.73 15.14 0.05
CA HIS A 113 2.58 14.62 -0.70
C HIS A 113 2.75 13.11 -0.91
N SER A 114 3.00 12.40 0.17
CA SER A 114 3.16 10.94 0.12
C SER A 114 1.90 10.27 -0.40
N ARG A 115 2.09 9.20 -1.13
CA ARG A 115 0.99 8.36 -1.62
C ARG A 115 0.96 7.08 -0.80
N HIS A 116 -0.21 6.69 -0.37
CA HIS A 116 -0.41 5.53 0.50
C HIS A 116 -0.89 4.35 -0.34
N TYR A 117 -0.09 3.28 -0.37
CA TYR A 117 -0.44 2.04 -1.06
C TYR A 117 -0.60 0.92 -0.06
N ILE A 118 -1.51 0.00 -0.39
CA ILE A 118 -1.71 -1.23 0.38
C ILE A 118 -1.58 -2.40 -0.56
N ILE A 119 -0.73 -3.35 -0.18
CA ILE A 119 -0.46 -4.55 -0.97
C ILE A 119 -0.91 -5.75 -0.14
N ILE A 120 -1.89 -6.47 -0.67
CA ILE A 120 -2.49 -7.62 0.03
C ILE A 120 -1.99 -8.90 -0.64
N THR A 121 -1.21 -9.67 0.09
CA THR A 121 -0.73 -10.97 -0.37
C THR A 121 -1.43 -12.09 0.39
N GLN A 122 -1.11 -13.33 0.08
CA GLN A 122 -1.74 -14.49 0.72
C GLN A 122 -1.42 -14.57 2.21
N ASP A 123 -0.23 -14.13 2.61
CA ASP A 123 0.26 -14.25 3.99
C ASP A 123 0.50 -12.92 4.69
N SER A 124 0.57 -11.82 3.95
CA SER A 124 0.97 -10.53 4.50
C SER A 124 0.19 -9.38 3.87
N VAL A 125 0.10 -8.27 4.60
CA VAL A 125 -0.36 -7.00 4.07
C VAL A 125 0.74 -5.98 4.30
N VAL A 126 1.09 -5.25 3.25
CA VAL A 126 2.10 -4.20 3.32
C VAL A 126 1.43 -2.86 3.10
N GLU A 127 1.64 -1.92 4.02
CA GLU A 127 1.31 -0.52 3.80
C GLU A 127 2.59 0.24 3.53
N ILE A 128 2.63 1.00 2.46
CA ILE A 128 3.79 1.81 2.12
C ILE A 128 3.37 3.22 1.76
N LEU A 129 4.07 4.20 2.34
CA LEU A 129 3.95 5.60 1.97
C LEU A 129 5.12 5.93 1.04
N VAL A 130 4.81 6.12 -0.23
CA VAL A 130 5.79 6.46 -1.25
C VAL A 130 5.96 7.96 -1.30
N SER A 131 7.20 8.43 -1.30
CA SER A 131 7.51 9.86 -1.29
C SER A 131 6.98 10.57 -2.53
N ALA A 132 6.67 11.84 -2.39
CA ALA A 132 5.99 12.65 -3.42
C ALA A 132 6.66 12.64 -4.78
N ASN A 133 7.99 12.61 -4.80
CA ASN A 133 8.77 12.64 -6.04
C ASN A 133 9.15 11.26 -6.55
N SER A 134 8.52 10.23 -5.98
CA SER A 134 8.77 8.84 -6.31
C SER A 134 7.46 8.16 -6.64
N ASP A 135 7.39 7.53 -7.78
CA ASP A 135 6.21 6.76 -8.16
C ASP A 135 6.44 5.29 -7.89
N LEU A 136 5.38 4.62 -7.46
CA LEU A 136 5.40 3.17 -7.38
C LEU A 136 5.19 2.60 -8.78
N SER A 137 6.12 1.81 -9.24
CA SER A 137 6.03 1.15 -10.54
C SER A 137 5.96 -0.36 -10.37
N ILE A 138 5.40 -1.03 -11.36
CA ILE A 138 5.27 -2.48 -11.37
C ILE A 138 5.88 -3.06 -12.63
N SER A 139 6.57 -4.18 -12.47
CA SER A 139 7.08 -4.94 -13.61
C SER A 139 7.07 -6.42 -13.30
N GLN A 140 6.91 -7.22 -14.35
CA GLN A 140 7.02 -8.67 -14.26
C GLN A 140 8.48 -9.08 -14.40
N TYR A 141 8.87 -10.17 -13.72
CA TYR A 141 10.26 -10.65 -13.79
C TYR A 141 10.39 -12.16 -13.77
#